data_12abb43390b8b9c0a1475ae2a837fcc7
#
_entry.id   12abb43390b8b9c0a1475ae2a837fcc7
#
_cell.length_a   1.000
_cell.length_b   1.000
_cell.length_c   1.000
_cell.angle_alpha   90.00
_cell.angle_beta   90.00
_cell.angle_gamma   90.00
#
_symmetry.space_group_name_H-M   'P 1'
#
loop_
_entity.id
_entity.type
_entity.pdbx_description
1 polymer ?
#
loop_
_entity_poly.entity_id
_entity_poly.type
_entity_poly.pdbx_seq_one_letter_code
_entity_poly.pdbx_strand_id
1 'polypeptide(L)'
;MSSHSQKSFTPLKFWLIKVLQNQKKRLIISLLLALLTAISAMGLLALSGWLITATAITGLAITAGTAVLLDIYRPGGGIRFFALSRTVGRYFERLHSHDMVLRVIAGFRITLFTGLMDLPVQQLRNTEDSEWLSRLTADLDNLDSLLLKLLLPPIVVISSVLLLAVFISFFWLTLGFAFGVITLLLGSIYFTFFTRKTSQISSDYARQINQARSQTIEHLQGQLELQAAHLQQADQARLVSSLSEIGKSQLKLNRHIANAQLIVNICHGLLVIAVAIAALFAYQNLLVSGPVAVMLFLAVFGLGELLLNLPGQLGQWGRTRYAAERLQPLAEHAASEKTTLAELERLSMMLAAHPKVISSIDTAFAFELNPSECLLISGRSGSGKSTLANILAGLEIPDSFITPYQLLINGIPLPIDQTQAWHKQIGYLTQQNSIIAATLYSNLTLGLDEIDEQQLWQALTLVELDDWAKQLPKGLHSWLGDTGSQLSGGQARRICLARLLLKESKLIMLDEPFNGIDIEMAERIWQRLYPQWQDKMLIVLMHDRPAFFPTID
;
A
#
# COMPACT_ATOMS: atom_id res chain seq x y z
N MET A 1 25.18 -18.97 5.18
CA MET A 1 24.04 -19.82 5.56
C MET A 1 23.70 -19.56 7.02
N SER A 2 22.83 -18.61 7.27
CA SER A 2 22.13 -18.47 8.55
C SER A 2 20.69 -18.12 8.20
N SER A 3 19.86 -19.17 8.21
CA SER A 3 18.42 -19.10 7.99
C SER A 3 17.79 -18.29 9.11
N HIS A 4 17.49 -17.01 8.87
CA HIS A 4 16.45 -16.34 9.61
C HIS A 4 15.11 -17.00 9.26
N SER A 5 14.80 -18.07 9.97
CA SER A 5 13.46 -18.59 10.15
C SER A 5 12.63 -17.57 10.95
N GLN A 6 12.39 -16.40 10.39
CA GLN A 6 11.29 -15.57 10.84
C GLN A 6 10.01 -16.33 10.51
N LYS A 7 9.27 -16.69 11.56
CA LYS A 7 7.88 -17.18 11.48
C LYS A 7 7.13 -16.21 10.57
N SER A 8 6.93 -16.57 9.31
CA SER A 8 6.16 -15.77 8.35
C SER A 8 4.72 -15.74 8.86
N PHE A 9 4.39 -14.68 9.59
CA PHE A 9 2.98 -14.33 9.80
C PHE A 9 2.36 -14.27 8.42
N THR A 10 1.22 -14.95 8.24
CA THR A 10 0.51 -14.79 6.97
C THR A 10 0.32 -13.29 6.73
N PRO A 11 0.60 -12.74 5.55
CA PRO A 11 0.61 -11.30 5.28
C PRO A 11 -0.66 -10.59 5.77
N LEU A 12 -1.80 -11.23 5.62
CA LEU A 12 -3.08 -10.72 6.13
C LEU A 12 -3.09 -10.56 7.66
N LYS A 13 -2.44 -11.46 8.40
CA LYS A 13 -2.35 -11.38 9.86
C LYS A 13 -1.52 -10.18 10.32
N PHE A 14 -0.43 -9.87 9.60
CA PHE A 14 0.39 -8.68 9.86
C PHE A 14 -0.45 -7.40 9.80
N TRP A 15 -1.20 -7.22 8.72
CA TRP A 15 -2.06 -6.05 8.54
C TRP A 15 -3.23 -6.00 9.53
N LEU A 16 -3.82 -7.15 9.85
CA LEU A 16 -4.86 -7.27 10.87
C LEU A 16 -4.38 -6.82 12.25
N ILE A 17 -3.20 -7.25 12.68
CA ILE A 17 -2.63 -6.84 13.97
C ILE A 17 -2.42 -5.33 14.00
N LYS A 18 -1.90 -4.75 12.91
CA LYS A 18 -1.67 -3.30 12.79
C LYS A 18 -2.98 -2.50 12.89
N VAL A 19 -4.07 -3.01 12.30
CA VAL A 19 -5.41 -2.42 12.45
C VAL A 19 -5.92 -2.53 13.89
N LEU A 20 -5.81 -3.72 14.49
CA LEU A 20 -6.28 -3.97 15.86
C LEU A 20 -5.55 -3.11 16.89
N GLN A 21 -4.25 -2.87 16.71
CA GLN A 21 -3.48 -2.00 17.59
C GLN A 21 -3.97 -0.55 17.54
N ASN A 22 -4.28 -0.04 16.35
CA ASN A 22 -4.56 1.38 16.16
C ASN A 22 -6.06 1.75 16.25
N GLN A 23 -6.98 0.83 15.91
CA GLN A 23 -8.40 1.14 15.73
C GLN A 23 -9.36 0.18 16.45
N LYS A 24 -8.89 -0.52 17.50
CA LYS A 24 -9.66 -1.55 18.23
C LYS A 24 -11.04 -1.06 18.70
N LYS A 25 -11.12 0.13 19.31
CA LYS A 25 -12.39 0.67 19.81
C LYS A 25 -13.41 0.89 18.68
N ARG A 26 -12.96 1.44 17.55
CA ARG A 26 -13.83 1.70 16.39
C ARG A 26 -14.31 0.42 15.72
N LEU A 27 -13.44 -0.59 15.65
CA LEU A 27 -13.81 -1.91 15.14
C LEU A 27 -14.93 -2.54 15.96
N ILE A 28 -14.82 -2.48 17.30
CA ILE A 28 -15.85 -3.01 18.22
C ILE A 28 -17.18 -2.26 18.01
N ILE A 29 -17.15 -0.93 17.91
CA ILE A 29 -18.38 -0.13 17.70
C ILE A 29 -19.02 -0.49 16.36
N SER A 30 -18.22 -0.59 15.28
CA SER A 30 -18.73 -1.00 13.96
C SER A 30 -19.35 -2.40 13.99
N LEU A 31 -18.73 -3.34 14.71
CA LEU A 31 -19.26 -4.69 14.88
C LEU A 31 -20.59 -4.69 15.66
N LEU A 32 -20.68 -3.94 16.76
CA LEU A 32 -21.91 -3.82 17.54
C LEU A 32 -23.04 -3.19 16.74
N LEU A 33 -22.77 -2.15 15.98
CA LEU A 33 -23.77 -1.50 15.11
C LEU A 33 -24.24 -2.43 13.98
N ALA A 34 -23.33 -3.18 13.36
CA ALA A 34 -23.67 -4.17 12.33
C ALA A 34 -24.52 -5.30 12.92
N LEU A 35 -24.16 -5.78 14.13
CA LEU A 35 -24.92 -6.81 14.82
C LEU A 35 -26.32 -6.31 15.25
N LEU A 36 -26.42 -5.09 15.76
CA LEU A 36 -27.70 -4.44 16.07
C LEU A 36 -28.60 -4.36 14.82
N THR A 37 -28.05 -3.98 13.69
CA THR A 37 -28.76 -3.91 12.41
C THR A 37 -29.25 -5.28 11.97
N ALA A 38 -28.41 -6.31 12.09
CA ALA A 38 -28.74 -7.70 11.74
C ALA A 38 -29.85 -8.28 12.63
N ILE A 39 -29.72 -8.11 13.96
CA ILE A 39 -30.73 -8.55 14.93
C ILE A 39 -32.06 -7.83 14.68
N SER A 40 -32.03 -6.53 14.41
CA SER A 40 -33.24 -5.75 14.14
C SER A 40 -33.92 -6.21 12.85
N ALA A 41 -33.17 -6.60 11.81
CA ALA A 41 -33.74 -7.13 10.58
C ALA A 41 -34.43 -8.50 10.81
N MET A 42 -33.78 -9.41 11.51
CA MET A 42 -34.34 -10.73 11.86
C MET A 42 -35.54 -10.59 12.83
N GLY A 43 -35.41 -9.73 13.85
CA GLY A 43 -36.48 -9.49 14.83
C GLY A 43 -37.73 -8.86 14.21
N LEU A 44 -37.55 -7.95 13.24
CA LEU A 44 -38.65 -7.35 12.50
C LEU A 44 -39.49 -8.41 11.76
N LEU A 45 -38.82 -9.31 11.02
CA LEU A 45 -39.48 -10.39 10.30
C LEU A 45 -40.15 -11.39 11.24
N ALA A 46 -39.44 -11.80 12.28
CA ALA A 46 -39.90 -12.75 13.27
C ALA A 46 -41.15 -12.23 13.99
N LEU A 47 -41.10 -11.01 14.51
CA LEU A 47 -42.22 -10.44 15.28
C LEU A 47 -43.42 -10.07 14.39
N SER A 48 -43.18 -9.67 13.14
CA SER A 48 -44.23 -9.44 12.16
C SER A 48 -44.97 -10.75 11.83
N GLY A 49 -44.24 -11.85 11.63
CA GLY A 49 -44.83 -13.16 11.41
C GLY A 49 -45.64 -13.67 12.61
N TRP A 50 -45.10 -13.46 13.82
CA TRP A 50 -45.82 -13.76 15.05
C TRP A 50 -47.15 -12.99 15.13
N LEU A 51 -47.14 -11.68 14.89
CA LEU A 51 -48.33 -10.84 14.98
C LEU A 51 -49.40 -11.22 13.95
N ILE A 52 -49.01 -11.43 12.69
CA ILE A 52 -49.91 -11.82 11.61
C ILE A 52 -50.59 -13.17 11.93
N THR A 53 -49.82 -14.14 12.40
CA THR A 53 -50.34 -15.44 12.75
C THR A 53 -51.23 -15.39 14.01
N ALA A 54 -50.83 -14.65 15.01
CA ALA A 54 -51.59 -14.46 16.24
C ALA A 54 -52.96 -13.79 15.94
N THR A 55 -52.98 -12.73 15.12
CA THR A 55 -54.22 -12.06 14.72
C THR A 55 -55.14 -12.97 13.90
N ALA A 56 -54.58 -13.79 12.99
CA ALA A 56 -55.35 -14.75 12.21
C ALA A 56 -56.02 -15.80 13.10
N ILE A 57 -55.26 -16.40 14.03
CA ILE A 57 -55.79 -17.41 14.98
C ILE A 57 -56.87 -16.79 15.91
N THR A 58 -56.61 -15.57 16.41
CA THR A 58 -57.58 -14.87 17.25
C THR A 58 -58.87 -14.55 16.48
N GLY A 59 -58.75 -14.11 15.20
CA GLY A 59 -59.90 -13.88 14.35
C GLY A 59 -60.77 -15.16 14.13
N LEU A 60 -60.11 -16.30 13.90
CA LEU A 60 -60.79 -17.59 13.79
C LEU A 60 -61.47 -18.00 15.12
N ALA A 61 -60.84 -17.75 16.25
CA ALA A 61 -61.42 -18.04 17.57
C ALA A 61 -62.68 -17.19 17.87
N ILE A 62 -62.63 -15.89 17.52
CA ILE A 62 -63.78 -15.00 17.66
C ILE A 62 -64.94 -15.43 16.76
N THR A 63 -64.69 -15.83 15.50
CA THR A 63 -65.71 -16.34 14.62
C THR A 63 -66.31 -17.66 15.08
N ALA A 64 -65.53 -18.44 15.84
CA ALA A 64 -65.99 -19.67 16.52
C ALA A 64 -66.73 -19.40 17.84
N GLY A 65 -66.97 -18.14 18.21
CA GLY A 65 -67.75 -17.78 19.41
C GLY A 65 -66.93 -17.70 20.69
N THR A 66 -65.61 -17.77 20.63
CA THR A 66 -64.74 -17.66 21.84
C THR A 66 -64.26 -16.20 22.02
N ALA A 67 -64.46 -15.64 23.23
CA ALA A 67 -63.99 -14.32 23.59
C ALA A 67 -62.47 -14.37 23.87
N VAL A 68 -61.63 -14.04 22.92
CA VAL A 68 -60.19 -13.99 23.06
C VAL A 68 -59.70 -12.53 22.87
N LEU A 69 -58.90 -12.03 23.81
CA LEU A 69 -58.25 -10.71 23.75
C LEU A 69 -56.81 -10.90 23.30
N LEU A 70 -56.44 -10.24 22.19
CA LEU A 70 -55.05 -10.16 21.73
C LEU A 70 -54.50 -8.76 21.98
N ASP A 71 -53.40 -8.66 22.71
CA ASP A 71 -52.66 -7.40 22.83
C ASP A 71 -51.86 -7.14 21.55
N ILE A 72 -52.34 -6.18 20.75
CA ILE A 72 -51.72 -5.78 19.47
C ILE A 72 -50.66 -4.68 19.73
N TYR A 73 -50.75 -3.92 20.83
CA TYR A 73 -49.93 -2.77 21.07
C TYR A 73 -48.46 -3.14 21.36
N ARG A 74 -48.21 -4.17 22.20
CA ARG A 74 -46.86 -4.62 22.53
C ARG A 74 -46.07 -5.12 21.33
N PRO A 75 -46.58 -6.08 20.52
CA PRO A 75 -45.84 -6.52 19.34
C PRO A 75 -45.80 -5.44 18.25
N GLY A 76 -46.83 -4.59 18.11
CA GLY A 76 -46.81 -3.45 17.22
C GLY A 76 -45.73 -2.41 17.58
N GLY A 77 -45.54 -2.14 18.87
CA GLY A 77 -44.45 -1.33 19.39
C GLY A 77 -43.06 -1.93 19.10
N GLY A 78 -42.93 -3.26 19.29
CA GLY A 78 -41.71 -4.02 18.97
C GLY A 78 -41.33 -3.96 17.49
N ILE A 79 -42.32 -4.12 16.60
CA ILE A 79 -42.12 -3.99 15.14
C ILE A 79 -41.61 -2.60 14.76
N ARG A 80 -42.23 -1.54 15.32
CA ARG A 80 -41.76 -0.17 15.11
C ARG A 80 -40.33 0.05 15.63
N PHE A 81 -40.04 -0.48 16.81
CA PHE A 81 -38.69 -0.43 17.40
C PHE A 81 -37.66 -1.08 16.49
N PHE A 82 -37.89 -2.31 16.03
CA PHE A 82 -36.97 -3.02 15.13
C PHE A 82 -36.83 -2.32 13.77
N ALA A 83 -37.93 -1.79 13.21
CA ALA A 83 -37.88 -1.04 11.95
C ALA A 83 -37.01 0.24 12.07
N LEU A 84 -37.22 1.02 13.14
CA LEU A 84 -36.43 2.23 13.41
C LEU A 84 -34.98 1.87 13.71
N SER A 85 -34.74 0.90 14.61
CA SER A 85 -33.41 0.45 15.00
C SER A 85 -32.61 -0.10 13.81
N ARG A 86 -33.26 -0.86 12.89
CA ARG A 86 -32.64 -1.32 11.65
C ARG A 86 -32.18 -0.15 10.77
N THR A 87 -33.02 0.85 10.58
CA THR A 87 -32.72 1.99 9.72
C THR A 87 -31.64 2.89 10.30
N VAL A 88 -31.79 3.27 11.56
CA VAL A 88 -30.83 4.11 12.28
C VAL A 88 -29.50 3.37 12.49
N GLY A 89 -29.55 2.10 12.89
CA GLY A 89 -28.39 1.25 13.07
C GLY A 89 -27.58 1.11 11.78
N ARG A 90 -28.24 0.86 10.64
CA ARG A 90 -27.59 0.77 9.32
C ARG A 90 -26.93 2.10 8.90
N TYR A 91 -27.57 3.23 9.20
CA TYR A 91 -26.98 4.53 8.91
C TYR A 91 -25.70 4.76 9.71
N PHE A 92 -25.74 4.58 11.03
CA PHE A 92 -24.58 4.77 11.88
C PHE A 92 -23.49 3.72 11.65
N GLU A 93 -23.86 2.48 11.34
CA GLU A 93 -22.91 1.42 10.96
C GLU A 93 -22.11 1.84 9.73
N ARG A 94 -22.77 2.29 8.66
CA ARG A 94 -22.07 2.75 7.44
C ARG A 94 -21.20 3.95 7.71
N LEU A 95 -21.70 4.95 8.41
CA LEU A 95 -20.95 6.16 8.73
C LEU A 95 -19.68 5.83 9.53
N HIS A 96 -19.83 4.98 10.54
CA HIS A 96 -18.73 4.65 11.45
C HIS A 96 -17.71 3.69 10.80
N SER A 97 -18.18 2.69 10.06
CA SER A 97 -17.30 1.75 9.36
C SER A 97 -16.50 2.44 8.24
N HIS A 98 -17.09 3.36 7.49
CA HIS A 98 -16.37 4.14 6.48
C HIS A 98 -15.35 5.12 7.10
N ASP A 99 -15.70 5.86 8.18
CA ASP A 99 -14.73 6.71 8.88
C ASP A 99 -13.54 5.88 9.40
N MET A 100 -13.81 4.72 9.96
CA MET A 100 -12.75 3.80 10.43
C MET A 100 -11.81 3.39 9.28
N VAL A 101 -12.36 2.96 8.13
CA VAL A 101 -11.56 2.50 6.99
C VAL A 101 -10.73 3.63 6.41
N LEU A 102 -11.29 4.82 6.22
CA LEU A 102 -10.54 5.97 5.71
C LEU A 102 -9.34 6.32 6.61
N ARG A 103 -9.50 6.26 7.93
CA ARG A 103 -8.40 6.48 8.88
C ARG A 103 -7.34 5.38 8.83
N VAL A 104 -7.76 4.12 8.67
CA VAL A 104 -6.84 2.99 8.52
C VAL A 104 -6.02 3.14 7.23
N ILE A 105 -6.67 3.45 6.11
CA ILE A 105 -6.00 3.66 4.82
C ILE A 105 -5.04 4.84 4.89
N ALA A 106 -5.44 5.96 5.50
CA ALA A 106 -4.57 7.11 5.70
C ALA A 106 -3.33 6.73 6.53
N GLY A 107 -3.49 5.98 7.62
CA GLY A 107 -2.39 5.47 8.42
C GLY A 107 -1.48 4.51 7.65
N PHE A 108 -2.05 3.61 6.85
CA PHE A 108 -1.27 2.70 6.00
C PHE A 108 -0.51 3.46 4.93
N ARG A 109 -1.12 4.48 4.31
CA ARG A 109 -0.47 5.32 3.31
C ARG A 109 0.77 6.01 3.88
N ILE A 110 0.67 6.60 5.08
CA ILE A 110 1.82 7.19 5.77
C ILE A 110 2.90 6.14 6.02
N THR A 111 2.53 4.97 6.58
CA THR A 111 3.49 3.89 6.85
C THR A 111 4.19 3.40 5.59
N LEU A 112 3.45 3.21 4.50
CA LEU A 112 4.01 2.73 3.23
C LEU A 112 4.92 3.78 2.58
N PHE A 113 4.52 5.04 2.65
CA PHE A 113 5.34 6.15 2.13
C PHE A 113 6.65 6.28 2.91
N THR A 114 6.59 6.22 4.25
CA THR A 114 7.79 6.20 5.09
C THR A 114 8.67 5.00 4.75
N GLY A 115 8.09 3.80 4.62
CA GLY A 115 8.84 2.61 4.25
C GLY A 115 9.46 2.67 2.85
N LEU A 116 8.78 3.32 1.89
CA LEU A 116 9.33 3.55 0.56
C LEU A 116 10.54 4.50 0.59
N MET A 117 10.48 5.56 1.41
CA MET A 117 11.60 6.50 1.57
C MET A 117 12.81 5.87 2.29
N ASP A 118 12.57 4.83 3.09
CA ASP A 118 13.60 4.10 3.82
C ASP A 118 14.19 2.92 3.01
N LEU A 119 13.65 2.63 1.81
CA LEU A 119 14.17 1.56 0.96
C LEU A 119 15.56 1.90 0.39
N PRO A 120 16.44 0.89 0.28
CA PRO A 120 17.69 1.05 -0.46
C PRO A 120 17.42 1.47 -1.91
N VAL A 121 18.18 2.46 -2.40
CA VAL A 121 17.98 3.02 -3.76
C VAL A 121 18.11 1.95 -4.85
N GLN A 122 18.91 0.92 -4.62
CA GLN A 122 19.02 -0.21 -5.54
C GLN A 122 17.70 -0.95 -5.73
N GLN A 123 16.90 -1.13 -4.67
CA GLN A 123 15.56 -1.73 -4.78
C GLN A 123 14.57 -0.80 -5.48
N LEU A 124 14.69 0.52 -5.25
CA LEU A 124 13.89 1.51 -5.96
C LEU A 124 14.17 1.48 -7.47
N ARG A 125 15.44 1.42 -7.88
CA ARG A 125 15.84 1.39 -9.30
C ARG A 125 15.49 0.08 -10.01
N ASN A 126 15.46 -1.05 -9.29
CA ASN A 126 15.14 -2.36 -9.85
C ASN A 126 13.63 -2.60 -10.02
N THR A 127 12.80 -1.68 -9.56
CA THR A 127 11.34 -1.78 -9.67
C THR A 127 10.83 -0.64 -10.55
N GLU A 128 10.01 -0.97 -11.52
CA GLU A 128 9.43 0.00 -12.45
C GLU A 128 8.53 1.03 -11.73
N ASP A 129 8.51 2.27 -12.23
CA ASP A 129 7.67 3.34 -11.69
C ASP A 129 6.18 2.97 -11.71
N SER A 130 5.76 2.26 -12.77
CA SER A 130 4.42 1.70 -12.92
C SER A 130 4.03 0.76 -11.78
N GLU A 131 4.98 -0.04 -11.31
CA GLU A 131 4.78 -0.97 -10.20
C GLU A 131 4.68 -0.23 -8.87
N TRP A 132 5.51 0.79 -8.62
CA TRP A 132 5.41 1.63 -7.43
C TRP A 132 4.07 2.35 -7.35
N LEU A 133 3.64 2.94 -8.46
CA LEU A 133 2.32 3.58 -8.55
C LEU A 133 1.19 2.59 -8.24
N SER A 134 1.27 1.36 -8.78
CA SER A 134 0.30 0.31 -8.52
C SER A 134 0.26 -0.09 -7.04
N ARG A 135 1.43 -0.22 -6.37
CA ARG A 135 1.52 -0.55 -4.94
C ARG A 135 0.91 0.52 -4.06
N LEU A 136 1.25 1.79 -4.29
CA LEU A 136 0.79 2.92 -3.47
C LEU A 136 -0.67 3.33 -3.71
N THR A 137 -1.28 2.87 -4.80
CA THR A 137 -2.68 3.16 -5.14
C THR A 137 -3.54 1.90 -5.06
N ALA A 138 -3.54 1.06 -6.09
CA ALA A 138 -4.46 -0.05 -6.24
C ALA A 138 -4.29 -1.15 -5.19
N ASP A 139 -3.06 -1.47 -4.78
CA ASP A 139 -2.85 -2.48 -3.75
C ASP A 139 -3.28 -1.96 -2.38
N LEU A 140 -3.05 -0.68 -2.10
CA LEU A 140 -3.55 -0.04 -0.88
C LEU A 140 -5.08 -0.02 -0.83
N ASP A 141 -5.75 0.31 -1.95
CA ASP A 141 -7.21 0.28 -2.05
C ASP A 141 -7.77 -1.16 -1.90
N ASN A 142 -7.00 -2.20 -2.27
CA ASN A 142 -7.39 -3.59 -2.02
C ASN A 142 -7.30 -3.98 -0.54
N LEU A 143 -6.52 -3.27 0.29
CA LEU A 143 -6.46 -3.49 1.74
C LEU A 143 -7.70 -2.97 2.49
N ASP A 144 -8.48 -2.03 1.93
CA ASP A 144 -9.75 -1.60 2.53
C ASP A 144 -10.72 -2.76 2.67
N SER A 145 -10.70 -3.66 1.68
CA SER A 145 -11.52 -4.86 1.65
C SER A 145 -11.23 -5.83 2.80
N LEU A 146 -10.04 -5.76 3.41
CA LEU A 146 -9.69 -6.59 4.56
C LEU A 146 -10.67 -6.40 5.73
N LEU A 147 -11.02 -5.16 6.04
CA LEU A 147 -11.90 -4.84 7.16
C LEU A 147 -13.39 -5.01 6.81
N LEU A 148 -13.83 -4.33 5.75
CA LEU A 148 -15.24 -4.24 5.41
C LEU A 148 -15.81 -5.52 4.81
N LYS A 149 -15.01 -6.30 4.08
CA LYS A 149 -15.49 -7.47 3.34
C LYS A 149 -15.01 -8.80 3.91
N LEU A 150 -13.78 -8.83 4.46
CA LEU A 150 -13.18 -10.10 4.89
C LEU A 150 -13.27 -10.32 6.41
N LEU A 151 -13.26 -9.26 7.22
CA LEU A 151 -13.27 -9.41 8.68
C LEU A 151 -14.66 -9.22 9.29
N LEU A 152 -15.30 -8.07 9.05
CA LEU A 152 -16.58 -7.74 9.71
C LEU A 152 -17.72 -8.69 9.34
N PRO A 153 -18.01 -9.01 8.04
CA PRO A 153 -19.18 -9.79 7.69
C PRO A 153 -19.17 -11.23 8.22
N PRO A 154 -18.06 -12.00 8.15
CA PRO A 154 -18.03 -13.33 8.76
C PRO A 154 -18.27 -13.31 10.28
N ILE A 155 -17.73 -12.33 10.99
CA ILE A 155 -17.92 -12.19 12.44
C ILE A 155 -19.40 -11.88 12.75
N VAL A 156 -20.02 -10.95 11.97
CA VAL A 156 -21.44 -10.63 12.11
C VAL A 156 -22.33 -11.85 11.84
N VAL A 157 -22.02 -12.64 10.80
CA VAL A 157 -22.76 -13.88 10.48
C VAL A 157 -22.64 -14.88 11.63
N ILE A 158 -21.43 -15.18 12.09
CA ILE A 158 -21.20 -16.13 13.17
C ILE A 158 -21.93 -15.68 14.44
N SER A 159 -21.80 -14.40 14.82
CA SER A 159 -22.47 -13.85 16.01
C SER A 159 -24.00 -13.89 15.87
N SER A 160 -24.52 -13.60 14.67
CA SER A 160 -25.96 -13.66 14.41
C SER A 160 -26.51 -15.08 14.46
N VAL A 161 -25.76 -16.08 13.94
CA VAL A 161 -26.13 -17.50 14.05
C VAL A 161 -26.16 -17.95 15.51
N LEU A 162 -25.16 -17.58 16.31
CA LEU A 162 -25.10 -17.91 17.73
C LEU A 162 -26.28 -17.29 18.51
N LEU A 163 -26.55 -16.00 18.28
CA LEU A 163 -27.66 -15.31 18.93
C LEU A 163 -29.01 -15.91 18.53
N LEU A 164 -29.17 -16.27 17.25
CA LEU A 164 -30.39 -16.91 16.77
C LEU A 164 -30.55 -18.33 17.33
N ALA A 165 -29.44 -19.09 17.45
CA ALA A 165 -29.45 -20.40 18.10
C ALA A 165 -29.89 -20.32 19.57
N VAL A 166 -29.36 -19.34 20.32
CA VAL A 166 -29.77 -19.07 21.70
C VAL A 166 -31.25 -18.68 21.74
N PHE A 167 -31.71 -17.80 20.86
CA PHE A 167 -33.11 -17.38 20.78
C PHE A 167 -34.05 -18.56 20.52
N ILE A 168 -33.74 -19.44 19.56
CA ILE A 168 -34.53 -20.65 19.28
C ILE A 168 -34.53 -21.61 20.50
N SER A 169 -33.38 -21.71 21.20
CA SER A 169 -33.25 -22.58 22.37
C SER A 169 -34.14 -22.18 23.54
N PHE A 170 -34.57 -20.92 23.67
CA PHE A 170 -35.55 -20.49 24.67
C PHE A 170 -36.94 -21.14 24.46
N PHE A 171 -37.28 -21.49 23.22
CA PHE A 171 -38.58 -22.11 22.90
C PHE A 171 -38.45 -23.63 22.76
N TRP A 172 -37.34 -24.11 22.21
CA TRP A 172 -37.03 -25.51 22.03
C TRP A 172 -35.52 -25.76 22.04
N LEU A 173 -35.01 -26.25 23.15
CA LEU A 173 -33.55 -26.37 23.40
C LEU A 173 -32.84 -27.23 22.35
N THR A 174 -33.39 -28.40 22.04
CA THR A 174 -32.81 -29.33 21.06
C THR A 174 -32.74 -28.72 19.64
N LEU A 175 -33.80 -28.03 19.24
CA LEU A 175 -33.83 -27.36 17.91
C LEU A 175 -32.82 -26.24 17.82
N GLY A 176 -32.72 -25.37 18.85
CA GLY A 176 -31.76 -24.27 18.86
C GLY A 176 -30.32 -24.75 18.85
N PHE A 177 -29.99 -25.76 19.64
CA PHE A 177 -28.66 -26.36 19.64
C PHE A 177 -28.31 -27.01 18.30
N ALA A 178 -29.22 -27.84 17.73
CA ALA A 178 -29.02 -28.47 16.42
C ALA A 178 -28.84 -27.44 15.32
N PHE A 179 -29.67 -26.39 15.30
CA PHE A 179 -29.58 -25.28 14.34
C PHE A 179 -28.20 -24.62 14.42
N GLY A 180 -27.73 -24.25 15.60
CA GLY A 180 -26.43 -23.60 15.81
C GLY A 180 -25.26 -24.46 15.32
N VAL A 181 -25.23 -25.73 15.78
CA VAL A 181 -24.15 -26.68 15.43
C VAL A 181 -24.12 -26.94 13.91
N ILE A 182 -25.26 -27.27 13.32
CA ILE A 182 -25.33 -27.59 11.87
C ILE A 182 -24.93 -26.37 11.04
N THR A 183 -25.46 -25.19 11.36
CA THR A 183 -25.16 -23.97 10.58
C THR A 183 -23.68 -23.57 10.69
N LEU A 184 -23.08 -23.66 11.87
CA LEU A 184 -21.67 -23.35 12.06
C LEU A 184 -20.76 -24.38 11.40
N LEU A 185 -21.07 -25.67 11.47
CA LEU A 185 -20.32 -26.73 10.78
C LEU A 185 -20.35 -26.54 9.26
N LEU A 186 -21.54 -26.42 8.69
CA LEU A 186 -21.70 -26.19 7.24
C LEU A 186 -20.99 -24.89 6.81
N GLY A 187 -21.14 -23.83 7.58
CA GLY A 187 -20.46 -22.55 7.33
C GLY A 187 -18.95 -22.67 7.37
N SER A 188 -18.38 -23.40 8.35
CA SER A 188 -16.94 -23.62 8.47
C SER A 188 -16.36 -24.44 7.32
N ILE A 189 -17.03 -25.54 6.95
CA ILE A 189 -16.65 -26.39 5.80
C ILE A 189 -16.69 -25.55 4.53
N TYR A 190 -17.80 -24.85 4.29
CA TYR A 190 -17.96 -23.98 3.13
C TYR A 190 -16.86 -22.90 3.09
N PHE A 191 -16.62 -22.20 4.19
CA PHE A 191 -15.62 -21.12 4.28
C PHE A 191 -14.23 -21.63 3.90
N THR A 192 -13.81 -22.76 4.42
CA THR A 192 -12.48 -23.33 4.14
C THR A 192 -12.29 -23.74 2.68
N PHE A 193 -13.31 -24.42 2.09
CA PHE A 193 -13.25 -24.82 0.69
C PHE A 193 -13.35 -23.64 -0.27
N PHE A 194 -14.25 -22.71 -0.01
CA PHE A 194 -14.46 -21.54 -0.87
C PHE A 194 -13.27 -20.61 -0.86
N THR A 195 -12.73 -20.26 0.33
CA THR A 195 -11.61 -19.32 0.43
C THR A 195 -10.33 -19.85 -0.19
N ARG A 196 -10.02 -21.15 -0.06
CA ARG A 196 -8.83 -21.76 -0.69
C ARG A 196 -8.88 -21.62 -2.23
N LYS A 197 -9.97 -22.02 -2.86
CA LYS A 197 -10.12 -21.97 -4.32
C LYS A 197 -10.23 -20.53 -4.83
N THR A 198 -11.00 -19.70 -4.14
CA THR A 198 -11.18 -18.29 -4.49
C THR A 198 -9.87 -17.51 -4.35
N SER A 199 -9.06 -17.81 -3.34
CA SER A 199 -7.77 -17.15 -3.13
C SER A 199 -6.86 -17.27 -4.35
N GLN A 200 -6.76 -18.47 -4.96
CA GLN A 200 -5.97 -18.65 -6.17
C GLN A 200 -6.55 -17.87 -7.36
N ILE A 201 -7.83 -18.09 -7.69
CA ILE A 201 -8.45 -17.46 -8.86
C ILE A 201 -8.40 -15.92 -8.76
N SER A 202 -8.66 -15.39 -7.56
CA SER A 202 -8.69 -13.94 -7.33
C SER A 202 -7.29 -13.31 -7.31
N SER A 203 -6.26 -14.02 -6.80
CA SER A 203 -4.88 -13.54 -6.85
C SER A 203 -4.30 -13.57 -8.26
N ASP A 204 -4.58 -14.62 -9.05
CA ASP A 204 -4.16 -14.70 -10.45
C ASP A 204 -4.79 -13.57 -11.28
N TYR A 205 -6.07 -13.31 -11.07
CA TYR A 205 -6.75 -12.18 -11.70
C TYR A 205 -6.11 -10.82 -11.31
N ALA A 206 -5.74 -10.63 -10.03
CA ALA A 206 -5.07 -9.42 -9.58
C ALA A 206 -3.69 -9.24 -10.23
N ARG A 207 -2.91 -10.32 -10.37
CA ARG A 207 -1.62 -10.31 -11.07
C ARG A 207 -1.78 -9.89 -12.53
N GLN A 208 -2.74 -10.48 -13.25
CA GLN A 208 -3.01 -10.16 -14.65
C GLN A 208 -3.40 -8.69 -14.85
N ILE A 209 -4.24 -8.14 -13.97
CA ILE A 209 -4.59 -6.70 -14.02
C ILE A 209 -3.36 -5.82 -13.83
N ASN A 210 -2.49 -6.14 -12.87
CA ASN A 210 -1.29 -5.34 -12.62
C ASN A 210 -0.32 -5.42 -13.80
N GLN A 211 -0.12 -6.60 -14.39
CA GLN A 211 0.69 -6.77 -15.60
C GLN A 211 0.14 -5.96 -16.78
N ALA A 212 -1.17 -6.02 -17.02
CA ALA A 212 -1.78 -5.24 -18.09
C ALA A 212 -1.67 -3.73 -17.87
N ARG A 213 -1.72 -3.29 -16.59
CA ARG A 213 -1.51 -1.88 -16.25
C ARG A 213 -0.08 -1.45 -16.58
N SER A 214 0.95 -2.22 -16.18
CA SER A 214 2.34 -1.94 -16.54
C SER A 214 2.50 -1.90 -18.06
N GLN A 215 2.03 -2.91 -18.78
CA GLN A 215 2.08 -2.94 -20.25
C GLN A 215 1.40 -1.73 -20.91
N THR A 216 0.27 -1.27 -20.36
CA THR A 216 -0.43 -0.08 -20.88
C THR A 216 0.39 1.18 -20.65
N ILE A 217 1.03 1.33 -19.49
CA ILE A 217 1.91 2.48 -19.19
C ILE A 217 3.13 2.47 -20.10
N GLU A 218 3.79 1.32 -20.26
CA GLU A 218 4.92 1.14 -21.17
C GLU A 218 4.54 1.49 -22.62
N HIS A 219 3.36 1.02 -23.08
CA HIS A 219 2.85 1.37 -24.41
C HIS A 219 2.67 2.88 -24.58
N LEU A 220 2.11 3.57 -23.58
CA LEU A 220 1.90 5.01 -23.63
C LEU A 220 3.22 5.79 -23.59
N GLN A 221 4.18 5.33 -22.78
CA GLN A 221 5.52 5.94 -22.71
C GLN A 221 6.33 5.74 -23.99
N GLY A 222 6.25 4.54 -24.60
CA GLY A 222 6.94 4.19 -25.84
C GLY A 222 6.15 4.49 -27.12
N GLN A 223 5.08 5.29 -27.06
CA GLN A 223 4.19 5.50 -28.21
C GLN A 223 4.90 6.13 -29.42
N LEU A 224 5.83 7.06 -29.20
CA LEU A 224 6.58 7.73 -30.26
C LEU A 224 7.54 6.75 -30.95
N GLU A 225 8.22 5.92 -30.18
CA GLU A 225 9.15 4.91 -30.68
C GLU A 225 8.40 3.81 -31.46
N LEU A 226 7.24 3.36 -30.93
CA LEU A 226 6.38 2.40 -31.60
C LEU A 226 5.84 2.94 -32.94
N GLN A 227 5.49 4.22 -32.95
CA GLN A 227 5.04 4.90 -34.19
C GLN A 227 6.18 5.03 -35.21
N ALA A 228 7.35 5.45 -34.76
CA ALA A 228 8.53 5.57 -35.61
C ALA A 228 8.97 4.21 -36.21
N ALA A 229 8.82 3.14 -35.41
CA ALA A 229 9.14 1.77 -35.84
C ALA A 229 8.02 1.07 -36.63
N HIS A 230 6.85 1.71 -36.84
CA HIS A 230 5.63 1.10 -37.43
C HIS A 230 5.12 -0.15 -36.73
N LEU A 231 5.36 -0.27 -35.41
CA LEU A 231 4.95 -1.43 -34.58
C LEU A 231 3.66 -1.20 -33.79
N GLN A 232 3.01 -0.06 -33.92
CA GLN A 232 1.85 0.35 -33.13
C GLN A 232 0.68 -0.65 -33.21
N GLN A 233 0.37 -1.15 -34.41
CA GLN A 233 -0.72 -2.14 -34.58
C GLN A 233 -0.40 -3.48 -33.92
N ALA A 234 0.84 -3.94 -34.02
CA ALA A 234 1.25 -5.20 -33.40
C ALA A 234 1.19 -5.15 -31.87
N ASP A 235 1.60 -4.02 -31.30
CA ASP A 235 1.57 -3.83 -29.84
C ASP A 235 0.14 -3.64 -29.31
N GLN A 236 -0.72 -2.89 -30.02
CA GLN A 236 -2.15 -2.81 -29.73
C GLN A 236 -2.81 -4.20 -29.74
N ALA A 237 -2.48 -5.04 -30.72
CA ALA A 237 -3.04 -6.40 -30.78
C ALA A 237 -2.63 -7.24 -29.55
N ARG A 238 -1.40 -7.09 -29.04
CA ARG A 238 -0.93 -7.72 -27.81
C ARG A 238 -1.72 -7.24 -26.59
N LEU A 239 -1.90 -5.92 -26.43
CA LEU A 239 -2.68 -5.34 -25.35
C LEU A 239 -4.13 -5.83 -25.38
N VAL A 240 -4.79 -5.83 -26.53
CA VAL A 240 -6.16 -6.31 -26.69
C VAL A 240 -6.26 -7.80 -26.35
N SER A 241 -5.29 -8.64 -26.74
CA SER A 241 -5.27 -10.05 -26.39
C SER A 241 -5.12 -10.25 -24.87
N SER A 242 -4.24 -9.50 -24.22
CA SER A 242 -4.04 -9.51 -22.75
C SER A 242 -5.32 -9.10 -22.01
N LEU A 243 -6.00 -8.03 -22.45
CA LEU A 243 -7.28 -7.59 -21.89
C LEU A 243 -8.38 -8.64 -22.08
N SER A 244 -8.41 -9.34 -23.22
CA SER A 244 -9.35 -10.44 -23.47
C SER A 244 -9.14 -11.60 -22.49
N GLU A 245 -7.88 -11.94 -22.19
CA GLU A 245 -7.57 -12.98 -21.19
C GLU A 245 -7.98 -12.59 -19.77
N ILE A 246 -7.77 -11.33 -19.40
CA ILE A 246 -8.26 -10.79 -18.14
C ILE A 246 -9.78 -10.90 -18.05
N GLY A 247 -10.50 -10.57 -19.14
CA GLY A 247 -11.94 -10.75 -19.21
C GLY A 247 -12.38 -12.20 -18.95
N LYS A 248 -11.69 -13.19 -19.53
CA LYS A 248 -11.95 -14.62 -19.27
C LYS A 248 -11.69 -14.99 -17.80
N SER A 249 -10.61 -14.48 -17.21
CA SER A 249 -10.28 -14.71 -15.81
C SER A 249 -11.30 -14.08 -14.86
N GLN A 250 -11.80 -12.89 -15.18
CA GLN A 250 -12.88 -12.24 -14.45
C GLN A 250 -14.17 -13.02 -14.51
N LEU A 251 -14.54 -13.51 -15.70
CA LEU A 251 -15.72 -14.37 -15.87
C LEU A 251 -15.59 -15.67 -15.06
N LYS A 252 -14.40 -16.28 -15.04
CA LYS A 252 -14.13 -17.48 -14.22
C LYS A 252 -14.31 -17.19 -12.73
N LEU A 253 -13.80 -16.06 -12.23
CA LEU A 253 -13.99 -15.63 -10.85
C LEU A 253 -15.46 -15.39 -10.54
N ASN A 254 -16.17 -14.64 -11.39
CA ASN A 254 -17.59 -14.32 -11.21
C ASN A 254 -18.46 -15.59 -11.23
N ARG A 255 -18.19 -16.54 -12.13
CA ARG A 255 -18.88 -17.85 -12.15
C ARG A 255 -18.63 -18.62 -10.87
N HIS A 256 -17.39 -18.59 -10.36
CA HIS A 256 -17.06 -19.27 -9.10
C HIS A 256 -17.83 -18.65 -7.92
N ILE A 257 -17.91 -17.31 -7.84
CA ILE A 257 -18.69 -16.59 -6.83
C ILE A 257 -20.18 -16.88 -6.97
N ALA A 258 -20.73 -16.86 -8.19
CA ALA A 258 -22.14 -17.14 -8.45
C ALA A 258 -22.53 -18.58 -8.06
N ASN A 259 -21.69 -19.57 -8.40
CA ASN A 259 -21.89 -20.96 -7.97
C ASN A 259 -21.85 -21.09 -6.44
N ALA A 260 -20.96 -20.35 -5.80
CA ALA A 260 -20.88 -20.32 -4.35
C ALA A 260 -22.14 -19.69 -3.71
N GLN A 261 -22.65 -18.60 -4.29
CA GLN A 261 -23.91 -17.99 -3.88
C GLN A 261 -25.10 -18.95 -4.06
N LEU A 262 -25.13 -19.68 -5.17
CA LEU A 262 -26.16 -20.70 -5.41
C LEU A 262 -26.16 -21.80 -4.34
N ILE A 263 -24.96 -22.32 -3.98
CA ILE A 263 -24.81 -23.32 -2.92
C ILE A 263 -25.31 -22.77 -1.57
N VAL A 264 -24.91 -21.55 -1.20
CA VAL A 264 -25.37 -20.92 0.04
C VAL A 264 -26.87 -20.71 0.04
N ASN A 265 -27.46 -20.29 -1.10
CA ASN A 265 -28.91 -20.14 -1.27
C ASN A 265 -29.64 -21.46 -1.04
N ILE A 266 -29.18 -22.54 -1.67
CA ILE A 266 -29.77 -23.87 -1.53
C ILE A 266 -29.68 -24.34 -0.09
N CYS A 267 -28.51 -24.28 0.52
CA CYS A 267 -28.29 -24.68 1.91
C CYS A 267 -29.14 -23.87 2.89
N HIS A 268 -29.23 -22.55 2.71
CA HIS A 268 -30.09 -21.70 3.52
C HIS A 268 -31.58 -22.01 3.31
N GLY A 269 -32.01 -22.21 2.06
CA GLY A 269 -33.40 -22.62 1.76
C GLY A 269 -33.78 -23.96 2.41
N LEU A 270 -32.88 -24.96 2.33
CA LEU A 270 -33.07 -26.25 3.00
C LEU A 270 -33.13 -26.10 4.53
N LEU A 271 -32.28 -25.24 5.10
CA LEU A 271 -32.26 -24.94 6.53
C LEU A 271 -33.58 -24.29 6.97
N VAL A 272 -34.12 -23.34 6.21
CA VAL A 272 -35.41 -22.69 6.46
C VAL A 272 -36.53 -23.70 6.42
N ILE A 273 -36.55 -24.58 5.40
CA ILE A 273 -37.56 -25.65 5.29
C ILE A 273 -37.47 -26.63 6.47
N ALA A 274 -36.26 -27.05 6.83
CA ALA A 274 -36.07 -27.96 7.96
C ALA A 274 -36.56 -27.37 9.29
N VAL A 275 -36.29 -26.08 9.54
CA VAL A 275 -36.78 -25.37 10.73
C VAL A 275 -38.30 -25.19 10.66
N ALA A 276 -38.88 -24.93 9.50
CA ALA A 276 -40.34 -24.83 9.33
C ALA A 276 -41.03 -26.16 9.66
N ILE A 277 -40.52 -27.29 9.14
CA ILE A 277 -41.02 -28.62 9.44
C ILE A 277 -40.88 -28.93 10.94
N ALA A 278 -39.74 -28.67 11.53
CA ALA A 278 -39.52 -28.87 12.97
C ALA A 278 -40.45 -28.01 13.82
N ALA A 279 -40.65 -26.74 13.46
CA ALA A 279 -41.58 -25.84 14.14
C ALA A 279 -43.05 -26.29 14.02
N LEU A 280 -43.44 -26.82 12.86
CA LEU A 280 -44.77 -27.41 12.68
C LEU A 280 -44.95 -28.67 13.52
N PHE A 281 -43.94 -29.55 13.59
CA PHE A 281 -43.95 -30.73 14.46
C PHE A 281 -44.06 -30.35 15.94
N ALA A 282 -43.31 -29.31 16.37
CA ALA A 282 -43.39 -28.78 17.73
C ALA A 282 -44.76 -28.19 18.05
N TYR A 283 -45.42 -27.55 17.08
CA TYR A 283 -46.79 -27.06 17.22
C TYR A 283 -47.78 -28.20 17.39
N GLN A 284 -47.69 -29.25 16.55
CA GLN A 284 -48.57 -30.43 16.65
C GLN A 284 -48.43 -31.15 17.99
N ASN A 285 -47.24 -31.18 18.58
CA ASN A 285 -46.99 -31.77 19.87
C ASN A 285 -47.20 -30.78 21.05
N LEU A 286 -47.81 -29.62 20.80
CA LEU A 286 -48.12 -28.59 21.80
C LEU A 286 -46.89 -28.05 22.55
N LEU A 287 -45.70 -28.21 22.00
CA LEU A 287 -44.45 -27.67 22.59
C LEU A 287 -44.34 -26.16 22.38
N VAL A 288 -44.86 -25.63 21.26
CA VAL A 288 -44.88 -24.20 20.94
C VAL A 288 -46.23 -23.79 20.38
N SER A 289 -46.63 -22.53 20.54
CA SER A 289 -47.84 -21.99 19.91
C SER A 289 -47.65 -21.74 18.43
N GLY A 290 -48.74 -21.72 17.66
CA GLY A 290 -48.69 -21.46 16.20
C GLY A 290 -47.98 -20.16 15.83
N PRO A 291 -48.27 -19.01 16.48
CA PRO A 291 -47.54 -17.77 16.25
C PRO A 291 -46.02 -17.88 16.51
N VAL A 292 -45.60 -18.62 17.54
CA VAL A 292 -44.19 -18.87 17.84
C VAL A 292 -43.53 -19.73 16.77
N ALA A 293 -44.21 -20.77 16.27
CA ALA A 293 -43.71 -21.60 15.19
C ALA A 293 -43.36 -20.78 13.93
N VAL A 294 -44.27 -19.86 13.54
CA VAL A 294 -44.04 -18.95 12.41
C VAL A 294 -42.93 -17.94 12.71
N MET A 295 -42.85 -17.43 13.93
CA MET A 295 -41.78 -16.52 14.38
C MET A 295 -40.39 -17.16 14.23
N LEU A 296 -40.22 -18.42 14.65
CA LEU A 296 -38.92 -19.12 14.58
C LEU A 296 -38.49 -19.34 13.14
N PHE A 297 -39.40 -19.78 12.29
CA PHE A 297 -39.15 -19.96 10.87
C PHE A 297 -38.74 -18.64 10.18
N LEU A 298 -39.47 -17.53 10.40
CA LEU A 298 -39.17 -16.23 9.81
C LEU A 298 -37.89 -15.59 10.39
N ALA A 299 -37.54 -15.88 11.64
CA ALA A 299 -36.26 -15.48 12.18
C ALA A 299 -35.10 -16.10 11.42
N VAL A 300 -35.17 -17.41 11.11
CA VAL A 300 -34.14 -18.12 10.32
C VAL A 300 -34.15 -17.63 8.88
N PHE A 301 -35.31 -17.37 8.29
CA PHE A 301 -35.42 -16.80 6.95
C PHE A 301 -34.69 -15.43 6.86
N GLY A 302 -34.83 -14.60 7.90
CA GLY A 302 -34.15 -13.30 8.00
C GLY A 302 -32.61 -13.38 7.99
N LEU A 303 -32.01 -14.50 8.41
CA LEU A 303 -30.57 -14.73 8.34
C LEU A 303 -30.03 -14.73 6.89
N GLY A 304 -30.90 -15.03 5.92
CA GLY A 304 -30.54 -15.02 4.50
C GLY A 304 -29.95 -13.72 4.01
N GLU A 305 -30.42 -12.56 4.49
CA GLU A 305 -29.86 -11.24 4.12
C GLU A 305 -28.35 -11.15 4.37
N LEU A 306 -27.86 -11.80 5.42
CA LEU A 306 -26.43 -11.84 5.78
C LEU A 306 -25.66 -12.91 5.00
N LEU A 307 -26.20 -14.12 4.90
CA LEU A 307 -25.53 -15.27 4.29
C LEU A 307 -25.34 -15.09 2.77
N LEU A 308 -26.32 -14.54 2.07
CA LEU A 308 -26.33 -14.42 0.62
C LEU A 308 -25.27 -13.45 0.09
N ASN A 309 -24.87 -12.44 0.86
CA ASN A 309 -23.85 -11.48 0.48
C ASN A 309 -22.42 -11.95 0.77
N LEU A 310 -22.25 -12.96 1.64
CA LEU A 310 -20.96 -13.41 2.11
C LEU A 310 -20.02 -13.93 1.00
N PRO A 311 -20.46 -14.76 0.02
CA PRO A 311 -19.58 -15.25 -1.05
C PRO A 311 -19.01 -14.13 -1.92
N GLY A 312 -19.81 -13.10 -2.24
CA GLY A 312 -19.37 -11.94 -3.00
C GLY A 312 -18.27 -11.13 -2.28
N GLN A 313 -18.43 -10.97 -0.98
CA GLN A 313 -17.44 -10.30 -0.13
C GLN A 313 -16.15 -11.10 0.00
N LEU A 314 -16.25 -12.39 0.27
CA LEU A 314 -15.09 -13.30 0.36
C LEU A 314 -14.39 -13.51 -1.00
N GLY A 315 -15.06 -13.21 -2.11
CA GLY A 315 -14.47 -13.21 -3.46
C GLY A 315 -13.25 -12.28 -3.60
N GLN A 316 -13.11 -11.27 -2.73
CA GLN A 316 -11.97 -10.37 -2.70
C GLN A 316 -10.73 -10.96 -1.99
N TRP A 317 -10.84 -12.12 -1.34
CA TRP A 317 -9.80 -12.72 -0.50
C TRP A 317 -8.42 -12.77 -1.18
N GLY A 318 -8.35 -13.27 -2.42
CA GLY A 318 -7.10 -13.39 -3.14
C GLY A 318 -6.47 -12.06 -3.52
N ARG A 319 -7.28 -11.07 -3.91
CA ARG A 319 -6.79 -9.71 -4.22
C ARG A 319 -6.19 -9.03 -2.99
N THR A 320 -6.91 -9.07 -1.88
CA THR A 320 -6.45 -8.48 -0.61
C THR A 320 -5.20 -9.20 -0.10
N ARG A 321 -5.13 -10.52 -0.23
CA ARG A 321 -3.93 -11.29 0.11
C ARG A 321 -2.74 -10.90 -0.76
N TYR A 322 -2.93 -10.82 -2.08
CA TYR A 322 -1.88 -10.41 -3.01
C TYR A 322 -1.35 -9.01 -2.73
N ALA A 323 -2.25 -8.06 -2.47
CA ALA A 323 -1.88 -6.71 -2.06
C ALA A 323 -1.10 -6.70 -0.73
N ALA A 324 -1.57 -7.46 0.26
CA ALA A 324 -0.93 -7.58 1.56
C ALA A 324 0.51 -8.13 1.46
N GLU A 325 0.73 -9.15 0.60
CA GLU A 325 2.06 -9.75 0.34
C GLU A 325 3.02 -8.74 -0.30
N ARG A 326 2.55 -7.90 -1.23
CA ARG A 326 3.38 -6.91 -1.92
C ARG A 326 3.72 -5.69 -1.06
N LEU A 327 2.81 -5.31 -0.16
CA LEU A 327 2.96 -4.11 0.68
C LEU A 327 3.66 -4.38 2.01
N GLN A 328 3.68 -5.64 2.49
CA GLN A 328 4.31 -5.99 3.77
C GLN A 328 5.79 -5.58 3.87
N PRO A 329 6.66 -5.85 2.87
CA PRO A 329 8.07 -5.46 2.96
C PRO A 329 8.26 -3.96 3.18
N LEU A 330 7.46 -3.11 2.51
CA LEU A 330 7.49 -1.65 2.69
C LEU A 330 7.13 -1.24 4.12
N ALA A 331 6.09 -1.89 4.69
CA ALA A 331 5.64 -1.58 6.04
C ALA A 331 6.60 -2.06 7.14
N GLU A 332 7.41 -3.06 6.85
CA GLU A 332 8.46 -3.58 7.75
C GLU A 332 9.68 -2.64 7.75
N HIS A 333 10.07 -2.09 6.60
CA HIS A 333 11.15 -1.10 6.51
C HIS A 333 10.82 0.18 7.28
N ALA A 334 9.59 0.66 7.25
CA ALA A 334 9.15 1.83 8.00
C ALA A 334 9.28 1.68 9.54
N ALA A 335 9.41 0.45 10.03
CA ALA A 335 9.55 0.14 11.46
C ALA A 335 11.00 -0.03 11.91
N SER A 336 11.98 0.10 10.98
CA SER A 336 13.40 -0.02 11.30
C SER A 336 13.86 1.19 12.14
N GLU A 337 14.61 0.92 13.21
CA GLU A 337 15.19 1.98 14.05
C GLU A 337 16.19 2.81 13.26
N LYS A 338 16.07 4.14 13.34
CA LYS A 338 17.02 5.07 12.73
C LYS A 338 18.29 5.09 13.58
N THR A 339 19.32 4.41 13.12
CA THR A 339 20.64 4.41 13.74
C THR A 339 21.37 5.73 13.43
N THR A 340 22.09 6.25 14.41
CA THR A 340 22.98 7.42 14.23
C THR A 340 24.37 6.93 13.86
N LEU A 341 24.97 7.57 12.82
CA LEU A 341 26.35 7.33 12.43
C LEU A 341 27.25 8.40 13.07
N ALA A 342 28.47 8.03 13.43
CA ALA A 342 29.49 9.00 13.88
C ALA A 342 29.78 10.03 12.77
N GLU A 343 30.19 11.22 13.15
CA GLU A 343 30.59 12.27 12.21
C GLU A 343 31.78 11.82 11.38
N LEU A 344 31.76 12.12 10.08
CA LEU A 344 32.82 11.71 9.15
C LEU A 344 34.09 12.54 9.38
N GLU A 345 35.14 11.88 9.81
CA GLU A 345 36.51 12.47 9.95
C GLU A 345 37.50 11.85 8.96
N ARG A 346 37.26 10.60 8.55
CA ARG A 346 38.14 9.86 7.63
C ARG A 346 37.31 8.89 6.80
N LEU A 347 37.52 8.92 5.50
CA LEU A 347 36.90 7.98 4.55
C LEU A 347 37.98 7.10 3.94
N SER A 348 37.79 5.78 3.99
CA SER A 348 38.62 4.87 3.23
C SER A 348 37.79 3.83 2.51
N MET A 349 38.21 3.45 1.33
CA MET A 349 37.55 2.45 0.51
C MET A 349 38.57 1.47 -0.04
N MET A 350 38.21 0.20 -0.02
CA MET A 350 38.90 -0.85 -0.74
C MET A 350 37.86 -1.62 -1.57
N LEU A 351 38.07 -1.69 -2.87
CA LEU A 351 37.25 -2.40 -3.82
C LEU A 351 38.14 -3.34 -4.62
N ALA A 352 37.92 -4.64 -4.52
CA ALA A 352 38.56 -5.60 -5.41
C ALA A 352 38.06 -5.40 -6.84
N ALA A 353 38.78 -5.90 -7.85
CA ALA A 353 38.42 -5.78 -9.25
C ALA A 353 36.94 -6.16 -9.50
N HIS A 354 36.15 -5.20 -10.00
CA HIS A 354 34.73 -5.38 -10.25
C HIS A 354 34.44 -5.26 -11.74
N PRO A 355 33.80 -6.26 -12.39
CA PRO A 355 33.63 -6.29 -13.85
C PRO A 355 32.86 -5.08 -14.44
N LYS A 356 32.04 -4.40 -13.62
CA LYS A 356 31.29 -3.21 -14.04
C LYS A 356 31.97 -1.88 -13.71
N VAL A 357 32.92 -1.86 -12.76
CA VAL A 357 33.49 -0.62 -12.27
C VAL A 357 34.78 -0.25 -13.01
N ILE A 358 35.57 -1.24 -13.42
CA ILE A 358 36.86 -0.96 -14.07
C ILE A 358 37.15 -2.10 -15.03
N SER A 359 36.77 -1.96 -16.29
CA SER A 359 37.12 -2.90 -17.36
C SER A 359 38.61 -2.87 -17.75
N SER A 360 39.41 -2.03 -17.12
CA SER A 360 40.81 -1.78 -17.46
C SER A 360 41.81 -1.86 -16.30
N ILE A 361 41.38 -2.23 -15.09
CA ILE A 361 42.29 -2.36 -13.94
C ILE A 361 42.18 -3.77 -13.37
N ASP A 362 43.19 -4.57 -13.60
CA ASP A 362 43.39 -5.90 -12.98
C ASP A 362 43.78 -5.80 -11.49
N THR A 363 43.76 -4.61 -10.91
CA THR A 363 44.21 -4.32 -9.54
C THR A 363 43.06 -3.79 -8.69
N ALA A 364 43.08 -4.08 -7.39
CA ALA A 364 42.15 -3.51 -6.42
C ALA A 364 42.25 -1.98 -6.38
N PHE A 365 41.12 -1.28 -6.36
CA PHE A 365 41.04 0.16 -6.18
C PHE A 365 40.96 0.47 -4.67
N ALA A 366 41.89 1.23 -4.16
CA ALA A 366 41.91 1.64 -2.75
C ALA A 366 42.30 3.09 -2.63
N PHE A 367 41.65 3.83 -1.74
CA PHE A 367 42.04 5.19 -1.38
C PHE A 367 41.66 5.48 0.08
N GLU A 368 42.28 6.50 0.59
CA GLU A 368 41.98 7.10 1.88
C GLU A 368 41.88 8.62 1.69
N LEU A 369 40.90 9.26 2.32
CA LEU A 369 40.58 10.66 2.16
C LEU A 369 40.32 11.28 3.53
N ASN A 370 41.01 12.38 3.81
CA ASN A 370 40.86 13.17 5.03
C ASN A 370 40.20 14.53 4.71
N PRO A 371 39.72 15.29 5.71
CA PRO A 371 39.20 16.63 5.50
C PRO A 371 40.21 17.51 4.73
N SER A 372 39.70 18.39 3.89
CA SER A 372 40.50 19.28 3.01
C SER A 372 41.26 18.58 1.88
N GLU A 373 41.09 17.28 1.72
CA GLU A 373 41.68 16.55 0.59
C GLU A 373 40.66 16.43 -0.57
N CYS A 374 41.19 16.44 -1.80
CA CYS A 374 40.41 16.28 -3.02
C CYS A 374 40.94 15.09 -3.82
N LEU A 375 40.08 14.12 -4.09
CA LEU A 375 40.37 12.98 -4.95
C LEU A 375 39.76 13.20 -6.33
N LEU A 376 40.60 13.25 -7.36
CA LEU A 376 40.14 13.31 -8.74
C LEU A 376 40.22 11.92 -9.40
N ILE A 377 39.08 11.46 -9.91
CA ILE A 377 38.96 10.18 -10.64
C ILE A 377 38.64 10.48 -12.10
N SER A 378 39.60 10.28 -12.98
CA SER A 378 39.44 10.48 -14.40
C SER A 378 39.41 9.17 -15.17
N GLY A 379 38.70 9.13 -16.30
CA GLY A 379 38.63 7.94 -17.14
C GLY A 379 37.59 8.05 -18.26
N ARG A 380 37.70 7.19 -19.26
CA ARG A 380 36.79 7.18 -20.43
C ARG A 380 35.33 6.93 -20.01
N SER A 381 34.38 7.36 -20.88
CA SER A 381 32.96 7.01 -20.68
C SER A 381 32.80 5.48 -20.62
N GLY A 382 31.97 5.00 -19.70
CA GLY A 382 31.76 3.57 -19.47
C GLY A 382 32.81 2.87 -18.61
N SER A 383 33.84 3.58 -18.09
CA SER A 383 34.87 2.99 -17.20
C SER A 383 34.38 2.64 -15.79
N GLY A 384 33.12 2.93 -15.45
CA GLY A 384 32.52 2.59 -14.14
C GLY A 384 32.63 3.70 -13.08
N LYS A 385 33.00 4.94 -13.44
CA LYS A 385 33.09 6.07 -12.52
C LYS A 385 31.80 6.34 -11.74
N SER A 386 30.66 6.44 -12.42
CA SER A 386 29.36 6.66 -11.78
C SER A 386 28.92 5.47 -10.92
N THR A 387 29.28 4.24 -11.31
CA THR A 387 29.07 3.04 -10.48
C THR A 387 29.88 3.13 -9.18
N LEU A 388 31.17 3.54 -9.27
CA LEU A 388 32.00 3.76 -8.12
C LEU A 388 31.42 4.84 -7.19
N ALA A 389 30.98 5.97 -7.75
CA ALA A 389 30.32 7.02 -6.99
C ALA A 389 29.03 6.52 -6.29
N ASN A 390 28.22 5.71 -6.97
CA ASN A 390 27.03 5.11 -6.39
C ASN A 390 27.38 4.13 -5.24
N ILE A 391 28.46 3.36 -5.37
CA ILE A 391 28.94 2.49 -4.29
C ILE A 391 29.39 3.31 -3.09
N LEU A 392 30.18 4.37 -3.31
CA LEU A 392 30.62 5.30 -2.28
C LEU A 392 29.44 6.00 -1.58
N ALA A 393 28.44 6.37 -2.35
CA ALA A 393 27.21 6.95 -1.80
C ALA A 393 26.32 5.93 -1.08
N GLY A 394 26.63 4.62 -1.12
CA GLY A 394 25.76 3.58 -0.58
C GLY A 394 24.46 3.38 -1.38
N LEU A 395 24.40 3.89 -2.62
CA LEU A 395 23.26 3.74 -3.53
C LEU A 395 23.29 2.43 -4.32
N GLU A 396 24.45 1.82 -4.45
CA GLU A 396 24.68 0.53 -5.09
C GLU A 396 25.55 -0.32 -4.17
N ILE A 397 25.11 -1.55 -3.90
CA ILE A 397 25.84 -2.50 -3.06
C ILE A 397 26.38 -3.56 -4.01
N PRO A 398 27.71 -3.69 -4.16
CA PRO A 398 28.29 -4.76 -4.96
C PRO A 398 27.90 -6.12 -4.38
N ASP A 399 27.72 -7.10 -5.25
CA ASP A 399 27.52 -8.48 -4.79
C ASP A 399 28.79 -8.97 -4.08
N SER A 400 28.73 -9.05 -2.76
CA SER A 400 29.87 -9.40 -1.90
C SER A 400 30.45 -10.80 -2.16
N PHE A 401 29.69 -11.68 -2.84
CA PHE A 401 30.19 -13.00 -3.28
C PHE A 401 31.09 -12.91 -4.51
N ILE A 402 30.91 -11.86 -5.33
CA ILE A 402 31.65 -11.67 -6.58
C ILE A 402 32.81 -10.68 -6.39
N THR A 403 32.61 -9.69 -5.54
CA THR A 403 33.57 -8.58 -5.37
C THR A 403 33.65 -8.17 -3.91
N PRO A 404 34.73 -8.52 -3.19
CA PRO A 404 34.96 -7.98 -1.87
C PRO A 404 35.13 -6.46 -1.93
N TYR A 405 34.29 -5.73 -1.20
CA TYR A 405 34.46 -4.28 -1.01
C TYR A 405 34.34 -3.93 0.47
N GLN A 406 35.04 -2.91 0.87
CA GLN A 406 34.94 -2.32 2.21
C GLN A 406 34.89 -0.80 2.06
N LEU A 407 33.83 -0.19 2.57
CA LEU A 407 33.71 1.23 2.76
C LEU A 407 33.78 1.48 4.26
N LEU A 408 34.85 2.16 4.68
CA LEU A 408 35.15 2.41 6.09
C LEU A 408 34.94 3.89 6.38
N ILE A 409 34.18 4.19 7.41
CA ILE A 409 33.99 5.52 7.97
C ILE A 409 34.71 5.54 9.32
N ASN A 410 35.74 6.36 9.45
CA ASN A 410 36.60 6.43 10.65
C ASN A 410 37.17 5.05 11.03
N GLY A 411 37.48 4.22 10.02
CA GLY A 411 38.01 2.86 10.21
C GLY A 411 36.94 1.78 10.52
N ILE A 412 35.66 2.13 10.57
CA ILE A 412 34.57 1.22 10.85
C ILE A 412 33.78 0.95 9.55
N PRO A 413 33.51 -0.31 9.16
CA PRO A 413 32.72 -0.60 7.98
C PRO A 413 31.31 0.02 8.07
N LEU A 414 30.86 0.66 6.98
CA LEU A 414 29.51 1.21 6.90
C LEU A 414 28.49 0.07 6.84
N PRO A 415 27.61 -0.09 7.84
CA PRO A 415 26.55 -1.06 7.81
C PRO A 415 25.46 -0.68 6.80
N ILE A 416 24.86 -1.67 6.15
CA ILE A 416 23.81 -1.48 5.11
C ILE A 416 22.57 -0.76 5.68
N ASP A 417 22.25 -0.98 6.94
CA ASP A 417 21.14 -0.35 7.66
C ASP A 417 21.39 1.11 8.07
N GLN A 418 22.61 1.60 7.96
CA GLN A 418 23.00 2.98 8.31
C GLN A 418 23.15 3.92 7.09
N THR A 419 22.77 3.49 5.91
CA THR A 419 22.90 4.29 4.67
C THR A 419 22.17 5.62 4.73
N GLN A 420 21.05 5.73 5.43
CA GLN A 420 20.36 7.01 5.63
C GLN A 420 21.16 8.01 6.47
N ALA A 421 21.79 7.55 7.55
CA ALA A 421 22.67 8.39 8.36
C ALA A 421 23.90 8.83 7.56
N TRP A 422 24.42 7.97 6.68
CA TRP A 422 25.48 8.27 5.73
C TRP A 422 25.06 9.35 4.72
N HIS A 423 23.87 9.25 4.14
CA HIS A 423 23.36 10.23 3.17
C HIS A 423 23.21 11.65 3.75
N LYS A 424 23.06 11.79 5.07
CA LYS A 424 23.05 13.12 5.70
C LYS A 424 24.42 13.80 5.67
N GLN A 425 25.50 13.02 5.69
CA GLN A 425 26.88 13.53 5.74
C GLN A 425 27.47 13.76 4.35
N ILE A 426 26.83 13.27 3.28
CA ILE A 426 27.34 13.41 1.91
C ILE A 426 26.48 14.34 1.07
N GLY A 427 27.12 15.13 0.22
CA GLY A 427 26.50 15.85 -0.90
C GLY A 427 26.92 15.17 -2.20
N TYR A 428 25.96 14.64 -2.97
CA TYR A 428 26.27 13.95 -4.21
C TYR A 428 25.56 14.58 -5.40
N LEU A 429 26.35 15.10 -6.34
CA LEU A 429 25.89 15.54 -7.66
C LEU A 429 25.99 14.37 -8.62
N THR A 430 24.85 13.77 -8.93
CA THR A 430 24.77 12.66 -9.92
C THR A 430 24.96 13.15 -11.34
N GLN A 431 25.29 12.26 -12.27
CA GLN A 431 25.41 12.61 -13.70
C GLN A 431 24.11 13.16 -14.27
N GLN A 432 22.95 12.65 -13.87
CA GLN A 432 21.64 13.16 -14.26
C GLN A 432 21.17 14.28 -13.35
N ASN A 433 20.62 15.35 -13.95
CA ASN A 433 20.07 16.48 -13.20
C ASN A 433 18.67 16.12 -12.66
N SER A 434 18.51 16.09 -11.34
CA SER A 434 17.23 15.80 -10.67
C SER A 434 16.53 17.10 -10.32
N ILE A 435 15.62 17.55 -11.18
CA ILE A 435 14.71 18.67 -10.92
C ILE A 435 13.31 18.13 -10.69
N ILE A 436 12.69 18.50 -9.58
CA ILE A 436 11.32 18.11 -9.26
C ILE A 436 10.31 19.09 -9.85
N ALA A 437 9.10 18.61 -10.14
CA ALA A 437 7.97 19.42 -10.61
C ALA A 437 7.48 20.34 -9.48
N ALA A 438 8.19 21.45 -9.27
CA ALA A 438 7.97 22.39 -8.16
C ALA A 438 8.54 23.78 -8.51
N THR A 439 8.49 24.72 -7.57
CA THR A 439 9.11 26.05 -7.70
C THR A 439 10.63 25.96 -7.61
N LEU A 440 11.33 27.03 -8.05
CA LEU A 440 12.79 27.14 -7.87
C LEU A 440 13.15 27.07 -6.38
N TYR A 441 12.40 27.77 -5.51
CA TYR A 441 12.54 27.69 -4.06
C TYR A 441 12.53 26.25 -3.56
N SER A 442 11.47 25.50 -3.88
CA SER A 442 11.33 24.09 -3.45
C SER A 442 12.43 23.20 -4.00
N ASN A 443 12.95 23.48 -5.20
CA ASN A 443 14.07 22.75 -5.76
C ASN A 443 15.40 23.05 -5.06
N LEU A 444 15.64 24.29 -4.63
CA LEU A 444 16.85 24.66 -3.90
C LEU A 444 16.84 24.14 -2.47
N THR A 445 15.70 24.20 -1.78
CA THR A 445 15.52 23.78 -0.39
C THR A 445 15.24 22.30 -0.20
N LEU A 446 15.32 21.50 -1.26
CA LEU A 446 15.01 20.07 -1.22
C LEU A 446 15.83 19.31 -0.18
N GLY A 447 15.16 18.74 0.84
CA GLY A 447 15.79 17.97 1.92
C GLY A 447 16.52 18.83 2.95
N LEU A 448 16.27 20.12 2.98
CA LEU A 448 16.83 21.07 3.91
C LEU A 448 15.73 21.63 4.82
N ASP A 449 16.06 21.83 6.08
CA ASP A 449 15.21 22.54 7.02
C ASP A 449 15.22 24.05 6.71
N GLU A 450 14.68 24.89 7.57
CA GLU A 450 14.54 26.34 7.35
C GLU A 450 15.85 27.00 6.89
N ILE A 451 15.86 27.52 5.64
CA ILE A 451 16.98 28.27 5.05
C ILE A 451 16.55 29.70 4.79
N ASP A 452 17.43 30.65 5.13
CA ASP A 452 17.21 32.06 4.84
C ASP A 452 17.24 32.32 3.32
N GLU A 453 16.29 33.12 2.86
CA GLU A 453 16.20 33.52 1.45
C GLU A 453 17.50 34.17 0.94
N GLN A 454 18.23 34.87 1.80
CA GLN A 454 19.53 35.47 1.47
C GLN A 454 20.55 34.40 1.09
N GLN A 455 20.57 33.26 1.79
CA GLN A 455 21.45 32.13 1.47
C GLN A 455 21.13 31.52 0.10
N LEU A 456 19.84 31.46 -0.26
CA LEU A 456 19.41 30.99 -1.56
C LEU A 456 19.94 31.88 -2.70
N TRP A 457 19.81 33.21 -2.53
CA TRP A 457 20.34 34.16 -3.49
C TRP A 457 21.88 34.11 -3.60
N GLN A 458 22.57 33.95 -2.49
CA GLN A 458 24.04 33.76 -2.48
C GLN A 458 24.43 32.51 -3.25
N ALA A 459 23.75 31.37 -3.02
CA ALA A 459 24.02 30.13 -3.74
C ALA A 459 23.78 30.29 -5.26
N LEU A 460 22.71 30.99 -5.66
CA LEU A 460 22.43 31.27 -7.07
C LEU A 460 23.49 32.17 -7.70
N THR A 461 24.00 33.17 -6.96
CA THR A 461 25.07 34.06 -7.43
C THR A 461 26.38 33.28 -7.67
N LEU A 462 26.74 32.35 -6.75
CA LEU A 462 27.94 31.53 -6.91
C LEU A 462 27.92 30.65 -8.16
N VAL A 463 26.73 30.21 -8.60
CA VAL A 463 26.54 29.41 -9.82
C VAL A 463 26.07 30.22 -11.03
N GLU A 464 26.15 31.56 -10.99
CA GLU A 464 25.76 32.48 -12.08
C GLU A 464 24.31 32.27 -12.55
N LEU A 465 23.36 32.05 -11.64
CA LEU A 465 21.94 31.91 -11.94
C LEU A 465 21.05 33.01 -11.35
N ASP A 466 21.62 33.96 -10.58
CA ASP A 466 20.85 34.99 -9.89
C ASP A 466 20.12 35.94 -10.85
N ASP A 467 20.76 36.38 -11.93
CA ASP A 467 20.13 37.25 -12.93
C ASP A 467 19.00 36.56 -13.69
N TRP A 468 19.19 35.29 -14.03
CA TRP A 468 18.12 34.48 -14.60
C TRP A 468 16.96 34.28 -13.64
N ALA A 469 17.24 33.99 -12.37
CA ALA A 469 16.20 33.80 -11.35
C ALA A 469 15.38 35.08 -11.07
N LYS A 470 16.03 36.28 -11.12
CA LYS A 470 15.35 37.57 -10.99
C LYS A 470 14.44 37.88 -12.19
N GLN A 471 14.76 37.38 -13.39
CA GLN A 471 13.93 37.55 -14.59
C GLN A 471 12.72 36.63 -14.62
N LEU A 472 12.64 35.62 -13.76
CA LEU A 472 11.47 34.74 -13.69
C LEU A 472 10.25 35.51 -13.15
N PRO A 473 9.02 35.20 -13.62
CA PRO A 473 7.80 35.95 -13.28
C PRO A 473 7.52 36.12 -11.78
N LYS A 474 7.96 35.16 -10.95
CA LYS A 474 7.79 35.14 -9.49
C LYS A 474 9.12 34.92 -8.75
N GLY A 475 10.26 35.19 -9.39
CA GLY A 475 11.58 34.95 -8.82
C GLY A 475 11.73 33.50 -8.31
N LEU A 476 12.15 33.32 -7.06
CA LEU A 476 12.31 32.00 -6.43
C LEU A 476 11.02 31.17 -6.39
N HIS A 477 9.84 31.79 -6.38
CA HIS A 477 8.55 31.10 -6.36
C HIS A 477 8.01 30.76 -7.76
N SER A 478 8.80 30.94 -8.80
CA SER A 478 8.43 30.56 -10.16
C SER A 478 8.44 29.04 -10.33
N TRP A 479 7.42 28.50 -10.98
CA TRP A 479 7.29 27.08 -11.30
C TRP A 479 8.25 26.70 -12.42
N LEU A 480 9.01 25.62 -12.27
CA LEU A 480 10.03 25.19 -13.24
C LEU A 480 9.54 24.19 -14.29
N GLY A 481 8.24 23.93 -14.34
CA GLY A 481 7.65 22.94 -15.24
C GLY A 481 7.74 21.50 -14.71
N ASP A 482 7.13 20.57 -15.45
CA ASP A 482 7.20 19.16 -15.14
C ASP A 482 8.64 18.67 -15.39
N THR A 483 9.30 18.19 -14.35
CA THR A 483 10.69 17.69 -14.36
C THR A 483 11.72 18.67 -14.96
N GLY A 484 11.48 19.99 -14.84
CA GLY A 484 12.40 20.99 -15.37
C GLY A 484 12.36 21.16 -16.89
N SER A 485 11.25 20.81 -17.54
CA SER A 485 11.08 20.90 -19.01
C SER A 485 11.29 22.31 -19.60
N GLN A 486 11.24 23.36 -18.76
CA GLN A 486 11.48 24.75 -19.14
C GLN A 486 12.94 25.19 -18.95
N LEU A 487 13.83 24.29 -18.49
CA LEU A 487 15.22 24.60 -18.20
C LEU A 487 16.16 24.07 -19.28
N SER A 488 17.21 24.84 -19.59
CA SER A 488 18.34 24.27 -20.32
C SER A 488 19.11 23.27 -19.45
N GLY A 489 19.81 22.30 -20.06
CA GLY A 489 20.63 21.33 -19.34
C GLY A 489 21.66 22.00 -18.40
N GLY A 490 22.29 23.10 -18.84
CA GLY A 490 23.22 23.89 -18.03
C GLY A 490 22.54 24.64 -16.88
N GLN A 491 21.30 25.13 -17.03
CA GLN A 491 20.55 25.72 -15.92
C GLN A 491 20.18 24.68 -14.86
N ALA A 492 19.66 23.52 -15.28
CA ALA A 492 19.34 22.42 -14.40
C ALA A 492 20.59 21.95 -13.63
N ARG A 493 21.75 21.85 -14.30
CA ARG A 493 23.03 21.48 -13.68
C ARG A 493 23.45 22.47 -12.59
N ARG A 494 23.36 23.77 -12.89
CA ARG A 494 23.72 24.84 -11.94
C ARG A 494 22.76 24.91 -10.75
N ILE A 495 21.45 24.63 -10.93
CA ILE A 495 20.52 24.48 -9.80
C ILE A 495 20.93 23.31 -8.88
N CYS A 496 21.35 22.18 -9.46
CA CYS A 496 21.83 21.05 -8.67
C CYS A 496 23.12 21.38 -7.91
N LEU A 497 24.05 22.18 -8.50
CA LEU A 497 25.24 22.68 -7.81
C LEU A 497 24.89 23.66 -6.69
N ALA A 498 23.94 24.59 -6.90
CA ALA A 498 23.47 25.50 -5.86
C ALA A 498 22.85 24.74 -4.66
N ARG A 499 22.12 23.66 -4.94
CA ARG A 499 21.56 22.77 -3.90
C ARG A 499 22.65 22.13 -3.03
N LEU A 500 23.78 21.73 -3.63
CA LEU A 500 24.91 21.18 -2.89
C LEU A 500 25.59 22.19 -1.96
N LEU A 501 25.63 23.46 -2.35
CA LEU A 501 26.18 24.52 -1.51
C LEU A 501 25.36 24.74 -0.24
N LEU A 502 24.05 24.62 -0.36
CA LEU A 502 23.09 24.82 0.73
C LEU A 502 23.09 23.64 1.73
N LYS A 503 23.56 22.47 1.29
CA LYS A 503 23.61 21.27 2.14
C LYS A 503 24.90 21.26 2.99
N GLU A 504 24.76 21.19 4.29
CA GLU A 504 25.89 20.93 5.21
C GLU A 504 26.35 19.48 5.05
N SER A 505 27.40 19.28 4.26
CA SER A 505 27.97 17.95 3.97
C SER A 505 29.43 17.92 4.38
N LYS A 506 29.91 16.78 4.87
CA LYS A 506 31.35 16.55 5.17
C LYS A 506 32.10 16.02 3.95
N LEU A 507 31.41 15.25 3.11
CA LEU A 507 31.92 14.75 1.83
C LEU A 507 31.10 15.32 0.70
N ILE A 508 31.75 15.84 -0.34
CA ILE A 508 31.09 16.26 -1.58
C ILE A 508 31.61 15.38 -2.72
N MET A 509 30.67 14.79 -3.44
CA MET A 509 30.95 13.96 -4.60
C MET A 509 30.34 14.60 -5.84
N LEU A 510 31.14 14.83 -6.87
CA LEU A 510 30.75 15.50 -8.09
C LEU A 510 30.97 14.56 -9.30
N ASP A 511 29.90 14.10 -9.93
CA ASP A 511 29.98 13.28 -11.14
C ASP A 511 29.72 14.17 -12.37
N GLU A 512 30.76 14.46 -13.15
CA GLU A 512 30.77 15.36 -14.31
C GLU A 512 30.14 16.73 -14.01
N PRO A 513 30.64 17.52 -13.04
CA PRO A 513 29.93 18.69 -12.48
C PRO A 513 29.56 19.77 -13.50
N PHE A 514 30.29 19.88 -14.61
CA PHE A 514 30.12 20.92 -15.61
C PHE A 514 29.59 20.42 -16.95
N ASN A 515 29.03 19.21 -16.99
CA ASN A 515 28.43 18.69 -18.21
C ASN A 515 27.29 19.60 -18.70
N GLY A 516 27.37 20.03 -19.97
CA GLY A 516 26.40 20.96 -20.57
C GLY A 516 26.59 22.45 -20.19
N ILE A 517 27.71 22.81 -19.56
CA ILE A 517 28.12 24.19 -19.27
C ILE A 517 29.37 24.52 -20.11
N ASP A 518 29.43 25.73 -20.66
CA ASP A 518 30.60 26.15 -21.40
C ASP A 518 31.85 26.27 -20.50
N ILE A 519 33.05 26.09 -21.07
CA ILE A 519 34.29 25.93 -20.32
C ILE A 519 34.68 27.18 -19.53
N GLU A 520 34.42 28.37 -20.07
CA GLU A 520 34.74 29.63 -19.40
C GLU A 520 33.84 29.87 -18.18
N MET A 521 32.57 29.57 -18.34
CA MET A 521 31.60 29.62 -17.24
C MET A 521 31.90 28.56 -16.19
N ALA A 522 32.24 27.34 -16.60
CA ALA A 522 32.64 26.26 -15.69
C ALA A 522 33.85 26.66 -14.83
N GLU A 523 34.87 27.33 -15.43
CA GLU A 523 36.02 27.83 -14.72
C GLU A 523 35.64 28.89 -13.68
N ARG A 524 34.83 29.90 -14.08
CA ARG A 524 34.38 30.95 -13.13
C ARG A 524 33.58 30.37 -11.98
N ILE A 525 32.66 29.42 -12.28
CA ILE A 525 31.86 28.74 -11.24
C ILE A 525 32.77 27.95 -10.32
N TRP A 526 33.74 27.18 -10.84
CA TRP A 526 34.64 26.40 -10.04
C TRP A 526 35.49 27.29 -9.09
N GLN A 527 36.01 28.39 -9.59
CA GLN A 527 36.80 29.35 -8.77
C GLN A 527 35.99 29.93 -7.60
N ARG A 528 34.65 30.03 -7.72
CA ARG A 528 33.77 30.49 -6.65
C ARG A 528 33.29 29.36 -5.73
N LEU A 529 33.14 28.15 -6.23
CA LEU A 529 32.66 26.99 -5.46
C LEU A 529 33.78 26.35 -4.63
N TYR A 530 34.95 26.17 -5.22
CA TYR A 530 36.06 25.46 -4.59
C TYR A 530 36.45 26.04 -3.21
N PRO A 531 36.54 27.37 -3.00
CA PRO A 531 36.76 27.94 -1.68
C PRO A 531 35.71 27.61 -0.62
N GLN A 532 34.48 27.34 -1.03
CA GLN A 532 33.39 26.98 -0.11
C GLN A 532 33.50 25.51 0.37
N TRP A 533 34.35 24.73 -0.26
CA TRP A 533 34.52 23.30 -0.01
C TRP A 533 35.94 22.92 0.45
N GLN A 534 36.81 23.88 0.69
CA GLN A 534 38.23 23.65 1.04
C GLN A 534 38.44 22.88 2.35
N ASP A 535 37.51 22.97 3.28
CA ASP A 535 37.53 22.27 4.57
C ASP A 535 36.82 20.90 4.53
N LYS A 536 36.24 20.54 3.39
CA LYS A 536 35.51 19.31 3.19
C LYS A 536 36.32 18.26 2.43
N MET A 537 35.91 17.01 2.53
CA MET A 537 36.41 15.96 1.62
C MET A 537 35.76 16.14 0.27
N LEU A 538 36.51 16.09 -0.82
CA LEU A 538 36.01 16.29 -2.16
C LEU A 538 36.40 15.12 -3.06
N ILE A 539 35.42 14.51 -3.74
CA ILE A 539 35.64 13.50 -4.78
C ILE A 539 35.03 14.02 -6.09
N VAL A 540 35.85 14.13 -7.12
CA VAL A 540 35.44 14.62 -8.43
C VAL A 540 35.68 13.55 -9.48
N LEU A 541 34.62 13.18 -10.21
CA LEU A 541 34.67 12.22 -11.31
C LEU A 541 34.48 12.95 -12.62
N MET A 542 35.42 12.79 -13.56
CA MET A 542 35.42 13.50 -14.84
C MET A 542 35.88 12.58 -15.98
N HIS A 543 35.52 12.95 -17.20
CA HIS A 543 36.04 12.30 -18.40
C HIS A 543 37.45 12.78 -18.70
N ASP A 544 37.62 14.08 -18.86
CA ASP A 544 38.88 14.77 -19.08
C ASP A 544 39.09 15.83 -17.97
N ARG A 545 40.31 16.03 -17.54
CA ARG A 545 40.66 17.03 -16.54
C ARG A 545 40.80 18.42 -17.18
N PRO A 546 39.92 19.39 -16.87
CA PRO A 546 40.14 20.77 -17.31
C PRO A 546 41.38 21.38 -16.69
N ALA A 547 42.03 22.31 -17.38
CA ALA A 547 43.28 22.96 -16.95
C ALA A 547 43.14 23.75 -15.62
N PHE A 548 41.93 24.20 -15.28
CA PHE A 548 41.62 24.97 -14.08
C PHE A 548 41.42 24.12 -12.82
N PHE A 549 41.41 22.79 -12.94
CA PHE A 549 41.39 21.92 -11.77
C PHE A 549 42.76 21.83 -11.13
N PRO A 550 42.82 21.91 -9.77
CA PRO A 550 44.10 21.82 -9.06
C PRO A 550 44.81 20.50 -9.38
N THR A 551 46.14 20.57 -9.52
CA THR A 551 46.98 19.36 -9.56
C THR A 551 46.94 18.75 -8.16
N ILE A 552 46.32 17.59 -8.08
CA ILE A 552 46.25 16.80 -6.86
C ILE A 552 47.16 15.60 -7.11
N ASP A 553 48.19 15.47 -6.29
CA ASP A 553 49.12 14.33 -6.33
C ASP A 553 48.46 13.07 -5.81
#